data_2d0ac89d8f775c6bf92f3966db76c5e8
#
_entry.id   2d0ac89d8f775c6bf92f3966db76c5e8
#
_cell.length_a   1.000
_cell.length_b   1.000
_cell.length_c   1.000
_cell.angle_alpha   90.00
_cell.angle_beta   90.00
_cell.angle_gamma   90.00
#
_symmetry.space_group_name_H-M   'P 1'
#
loop_
_entity.id
_entity.type
_entity.pdbx_description
1 polymer ?
#
loop_
_entity_poly.entity_id
_entity_poly.type
_entity_poly.pdbx_seq_one_letter_code
_entity_poly.pdbx_strand_id
1 'polypeptide(L)'
;MIMKRKRLGQVQVTFVQQPRDEPLFVAGDFNDWQREPLKKAKDGSVRATVSASPGDTLAFRYVTSSGQWFDDESADDYVHNGHGATNGLVRL
;
A
#
# COMPACT_ATOMS: atom_id res chain seq x y z
N MET A 1 -5.56 -1.61 5.92
CA MET A 1 -5.97 -3.01 5.61
C MET A 1 -5.50 -3.37 4.21
N ILE A 2 -5.11 -4.60 4.00
CA ILE A 2 -4.58 -5.08 2.72
C ILE A 2 -5.43 -6.27 2.30
N MET A 3 -5.92 -6.24 1.05
CA MET A 3 -6.67 -7.36 0.48
C MET A 3 -5.88 -7.93 -0.69
N LYS A 4 -5.89 -9.26 -0.81
CA LYS A 4 -5.19 -9.98 -1.88
C LYS A 4 -6.20 -10.84 -2.63
N ARG A 5 -6.15 -10.81 -3.97
CA ARG A 5 -7.06 -11.57 -4.81
C ARG A 5 -6.32 -12.14 -6.02
N LYS A 6 -6.36 -13.47 -6.20
CA LYS A 6 -5.78 -14.11 -7.37
C LYS A 6 -6.68 -13.92 -8.58
N ARG A 7 -6.10 -13.53 -9.71
CA ARG A 7 -6.81 -13.38 -10.99
C ARG A 7 -5.89 -13.73 -12.16
N LEU A 8 -6.22 -14.77 -12.89
CA LEU A 8 -5.55 -15.12 -14.16
C LEU A 8 -4.02 -15.16 -14.03
N GLY A 9 -3.51 -15.83 -13.00
CA GLY A 9 -2.07 -15.97 -12.79
C GLY A 9 -1.39 -14.78 -12.15
N GLN A 10 -2.15 -13.75 -11.76
CA GLN A 10 -1.64 -12.60 -11.03
C GLN A 10 -2.32 -12.47 -9.67
N VAL A 11 -1.74 -11.67 -8.80
CA VAL A 11 -2.34 -11.30 -7.52
C VAL A 11 -2.64 -9.81 -7.54
N GLN A 12 -3.91 -9.45 -7.31
CA GLN A 12 -4.30 -8.06 -7.11
C GLN A 12 -4.20 -7.74 -5.62
N VAL A 13 -3.45 -6.71 -5.29
CA VAL A 13 -3.28 -6.22 -3.93
C VAL A 13 -4.00 -4.90 -3.80
N THR A 14 -4.97 -4.82 -2.91
CA THR A 14 -5.72 -3.59 -2.65
C THR A 14 -5.34 -3.04 -1.29
N PHE A 15 -4.81 -1.81 -1.29
CA PHE A 15 -4.48 -1.07 -0.09
C PHE A 15 -5.70 -0.25 0.32
N VAL A 16 -6.17 -0.42 1.55
CA VAL A 16 -7.40 0.20 2.05
C VAL A 16 -7.07 0.99 3.30
N GLN A 17 -7.50 2.25 3.34
CA GLN A 17 -7.38 3.11 4.51
C GLN A 17 -8.67 3.86 4.75
N GLN A 18 -8.87 4.32 5.98
CA GLN A 18 -9.93 5.27 6.28
C GLN A 18 -9.51 6.65 5.75
N PRO A 19 -10.46 7.45 5.22
CA PRO A 19 -10.12 8.77 4.74
C PRO A 19 -9.67 9.68 5.88
N ARG A 20 -8.76 10.58 5.55
CA ARG A 20 -8.27 11.63 6.46
C ARG A 20 -8.65 13.00 5.90
N ASP A 21 -8.28 14.06 6.62
CA ASP A 21 -8.57 15.44 6.21
C ASP A 21 -7.84 15.83 4.92
N GLU A 22 -6.85 15.06 4.51
CA GLU A 22 -6.09 15.30 3.28
C GLU A 22 -5.97 14.02 2.45
N PRO A 23 -5.72 14.14 1.14
CA PRO A 23 -5.54 12.99 0.27
C PRO A 23 -4.42 12.06 0.75
N LEU A 24 -4.63 10.75 0.55
CA LEU A 24 -3.67 9.69 0.87
C LEU A 24 -3.15 9.05 -0.40
N PHE A 25 -1.91 8.59 -0.32
CA PHE A 25 -1.22 7.90 -1.41
C PHE A 25 -0.52 6.67 -0.85
N VAL A 26 -0.31 5.68 -1.71
CA VAL A 26 0.57 4.55 -1.41
C VAL A 26 1.76 4.62 -2.34
N ALA A 27 2.95 4.36 -1.81
CA ALA A 27 4.18 4.29 -2.58
C ALA A 27 4.94 3.03 -2.18
N GLY A 28 5.61 2.41 -3.13
CA GLY A 28 6.34 1.19 -2.87
C GLY A 28 7.27 0.81 -4.01
N ASP A 29 7.97 -0.32 -3.83
CA ASP A 29 8.91 -0.81 -4.82
C ASP A 29 8.22 -1.28 -6.11
N PHE A 30 6.90 -1.46 -6.09
CA PHE A 30 6.12 -1.83 -7.26
C PHE A 30 5.92 -0.68 -8.25
N ASN A 31 6.21 0.57 -7.86
CA ASN A 31 6.03 1.75 -8.71
C ASN A 31 7.16 2.77 -8.55
N ASP A 32 8.36 2.32 -8.20
CA ASP A 32 9.54 3.16 -7.98
C ASP A 32 9.32 4.23 -6.91
N TRP A 33 8.52 3.89 -5.89
CA TRP A 33 8.18 4.78 -4.77
C TRP A 33 7.47 6.07 -5.19
N GLN A 34 6.82 6.05 -6.35
CA GLN A 34 5.94 7.12 -6.77
C GLN A 34 4.61 7.05 -6.01
N ARG A 35 4.00 8.19 -5.79
CA ARG A 35 2.77 8.28 -5.01
C ARG A 35 1.56 7.91 -5.87
N GLU A 36 0.90 6.80 -5.52
CA GLU A 36 -0.35 6.38 -6.15
C GLU A 36 -1.52 6.81 -5.28
N PRO A 37 -2.45 7.64 -5.80
CA PRO A 37 -3.56 8.12 -4.97
C PRO A 37 -4.52 7.01 -4.58
N LEU A 38 -4.96 7.01 -3.33
CA LEU A 38 -6.05 6.17 -2.87
C LEU A 38 -7.36 6.87 -3.20
N LYS A 39 -8.25 6.18 -3.90
CA LYS A 39 -9.52 6.74 -4.39
C LYS A 39 -10.68 6.27 -3.53
N LYS A 40 -11.69 7.12 -3.39
CA LYS A 40 -12.85 6.84 -2.55
C LYS A 40 -13.65 5.69 -3.13
N ALA A 41 -13.98 4.72 -2.26
CA ALA A 41 -14.84 3.58 -2.59
C ALA A 41 -16.26 3.83 -2.07
N LYS A 42 -17.19 2.94 -2.43
CA LYS A 42 -18.61 3.08 -2.07
C LYS A 42 -18.85 3.04 -0.56
N ASP A 43 -18.01 2.32 0.18
CA ASP A 43 -18.14 2.19 1.63
C ASP A 43 -17.51 3.36 2.41
N GLY A 44 -17.01 4.37 1.70
CA GLY A 44 -16.37 5.54 2.30
C GLY A 44 -14.88 5.38 2.57
N SER A 45 -14.30 4.18 2.42
CA SER A 45 -12.86 4.00 2.52
C SER A 45 -12.16 4.56 1.28
N VAL A 46 -10.83 4.69 1.36
CA VAL A 46 -10.01 5.07 0.20
C VAL A 46 -9.11 3.91 -0.16
N ARG A 47 -8.95 3.62 -1.47
CA ARG A 47 -8.31 2.40 -1.96
C ARG A 47 -7.43 2.64 -3.17
N ALA A 48 -6.39 1.81 -3.30
CA ALA A 48 -5.60 1.69 -4.51
C ALA A 48 -5.30 0.21 -4.73
N THR A 49 -5.34 -0.25 -5.99
CA THR A 49 -5.08 -1.65 -6.35
C THR A 49 -3.90 -1.71 -7.30
N VAL A 50 -2.97 -2.63 -7.02
CA VAL A 50 -1.83 -2.92 -7.88
C VAL A 50 -1.81 -4.41 -8.19
N SER A 51 -1.20 -4.78 -9.32
CA SER A 51 -1.04 -6.17 -9.72
C SER A 51 0.40 -6.62 -9.53
N ALA A 52 0.58 -7.85 -9.07
CA ALA A 52 1.89 -8.46 -8.87
C ALA A 52 1.82 -9.94 -9.18
N SER A 53 2.97 -10.63 -9.17
CA SER A 53 3.04 -12.05 -9.43
C SER A 53 2.99 -12.86 -8.14
N PRO A 54 2.42 -14.08 -8.17
CA PRO A 54 2.51 -14.98 -7.01
C PRO A 54 3.95 -15.20 -6.60
N GLY A 55 4.21 -15.15 -5.31
CA GLY A 55 5.57 -15.28 -4.75
C GLY A 55 6.32 -13.97 -4.59
N ASP A 56 5.82 -12.87 -5.17
CA ASP A 56 6.43 -11.56 -4.99
C ASP A 56 6.26 -11.07 -3.54
N THR A 57 7.18 -10.22 -3.11
CA THR A 57 7.07 -9.45 -1.87
C THR A 57 7.14 -7.98 -2.22
N LEU A 58 6.14 -7.23 -1.81
CA LEU A 58 6.06 -5.79 -2.08
C LEU A 58 6.39 -5.01 -0.81
N ALA A 59 7.29 -4.03 -0.92
CA ALA A 59 7.55 -3.08 0.16
C ALA A 59 6.77 -1.79 -0.12
N PHE A 60 6.12 -1.24 0.90
CA PHE A 60 5.25 -0.08 0.71
C PHE A 60 5.11 0.75 1.97
N ARG A 61 4.69 1.99 1.78
CA ARG A 61 4.22 2.89 2.86
C ARG A 61 3.11 3.77 2.33
N TYR A 62 2.32 4.33 3.24
CA TYR A 62 1.38 5.40 2.90
C TYR A 62 2.02 6.76 3.11
N VAL A 63 1.53 7.76 2.39
CA VAL A 63 1.96 9.14 2.58
C VAL A 63 0.76 10.08 2.38
N THR A 64 0.67 11.12 3.20
CA THR A 64 -0.34 12.16 3.05
C THR A 64 0.12 13.21 2.04
N SER A 65 -0.79 14.02 1.55
CA SER A 65 -0.46 15.11 0.61
C SER A 65 0.51 16.13 1.22
N SER A 66 0.52 16.28 2.53
CA SER A 66 1.49 17.15 3.24
C SER A 66 2.84 16.48 3.50
N GLY A 67 3.01 15.22 3.13
CA GLY A 67 4.29 14.53 3.23
C GLY A 67 4.52 13.72 4.49
N GLN A 68 3.48 13.40 5.24
CA GLN A 68 3.60 12.52 6.41
C GLN A 68 3.51 11.06 5.98
N TRP A 69 4.56 10.29 6.27
CA TRP A 69 4.62 8.86 5.96
C TRP A 69 4.16 8.03 7.14
N PHE A 70 3.43 6.95 6.86
CA PHE A 70 3.00 6.02 7.90
C PHE A 70 2.84 4.61 7.34
N ASP A 71 2.89 3.61 8.24
CA ASP A 71 2.80 2.20 7.88
C ASP A 71 1.37 1.67 8.04
N ASP A 72 1.05 0.60 7.31
CA ASP A 72 -0.19 -0.15 7.51
C ASP A 72 -0.02 -1.07 8.72
N GLU A 73 -1.00 -1.09 9.61
CA GLU A 73 -0.97 -1.92 10.82
C GLU A 73 -1.12 -3.41 10.49
N SER A 74 -1.62 -3.75 9.31
CA SER A 74 -1.91 -5.12 8.90
C SER A 74 -0.99 -5.64 7.81
N ALA A 75 0.19 -5.06 7.63
CA ALA A 75 1.20 -5.62 6.74
C ALA A 75 1.65 -7.01 7.22
N ASP A 76 2.09 -7.85 6.29
CA ASP A 76 2.55 -9.19 6.63
C ASP A 76 3.82 -9.16 7.47
N ASP A 77 4.66 -8.14 7.28
CA ASP A 77 5.91 -7.96 8.01
C ASP A 77 6.38 -6.51 7.86
N TYR A 78 7.43 -6.15 8.57
CA TYR A 78 8.05 -4.82 8.51
C TYR A 78 9.56 -4.96 8.45
N VAL A 79 10.21 -4.10 7.66
CA VAL A 79 11.68 -4.06 7.56
C VAL A 79 12.15 -2.61 7.72
N HIS A 80 13.34 -2.44 8.31
CA HIS A 80 13.96 -1.12 8.39
C HIS A 80 14.34 -0.63 7.00
N ASN A 81 14.06 0.64 6.73
CA ASN A 81 14.32 1.22 5.41
C ASN A 81 15.63 2.00 5.32
N GLY A 82 16.45 1.97 6.38
CA GLY A 82 17.72 2.69 6.39
C GLY A 82 17.61 4.17 6.73
N HIS A 83 16.40 4.69 6.95
CA HIS A 83 16.15 6.11 7.26
C HIS A 83 15.51 6.32 8.63
N GLY A 84 15.69 5.37 9.55
CA GLY A 84 15.10 5.45 10.88
C GLY A 84 13.61 5.11 10.94
N ALA A 85 13.06 4.55 9.87
CA ALA A 85 11.67 4.13 9.77
C ALA A 85 11.57 2.70 9.24
N THR A 86 10.35 2.20 9.07
CA THR A 86 10.10 0.86 8.53
C THR A 86 9.27 0.94 7.26
N ASN A 87 9.41 -0.08 6.41
CA ASN A 87 8.47 -0.34 5.32
C ASN A 87 7.61 -1.54 5.68
N GLY A 88 6.33 -1.51 5.32
CA GLY A 88 5.49 -2.70 5.38
C GLY A 88 5.80 -3.64 4.22
N LEU A 89 5.66 -4.93 4.45
CA LEU A 89 5.80 -5.96 3.42
C LEU A 89 4.49 -6.66 3.19
N VAL A 90 4.17 -6.91 1.92
CA VAL A 90 3.07 -7.77 1.49
C VAL A 90 3.66 -8.97 0.78
N ARG A 91 3.41 -10.18 1.31
CA ARG A 91 3.89 -11.42 0.70
C ARG A 91 2.77 -12.07 -0.10
N LEU A 92 3.07 -12.42 -1.32
CA LEU A 92 2.08 -12.95 -2.28
C LEU A 92 2.33 -14.44 -2.61
#